data_29ee1b6bacb8d683503b0fe8f7be0fd2
#
_entry.id   29ee1b6bacb8d683503b0fe8f7be0fd2
#
_cell.length_a   1.000
_cell.length_b   1.000
_cell.length_c   1.000
_cell.angle_alpha   90.00
_cell.angle_beta   90.00
_cell.angle_gamma   90.00
#
_symmetry.space_group_name_H-M   'P 1'
#
loop_
_entity.id
_entity.type
_entity.pdbx_description
1 polymer ?
#
loop_
_entity_poly.entity_id
_entity_poly.type
_entity_poly.pdbx_seq_one_letter_code
_entity_poly.pdbx_strand_id
1 'polypeptide(L)'
;MKKIFLLCFCLAAIPTFAQTKTLLNLDKSGVAIQGYDPVAFFTVGKPVKGKPELSSTHNGSTYHFSSAEDKSMFDNDPAKYEPVFGGYCAYGVSRNKLAPIDIAAFQIVDGQLLMQYSKGVRDDFNKEQAGNLAKAKANWPGLVESKGK
;
A
#
# COMPACT_ATOMS: atom_id res chain seq x y z
N MET A 1 -46.67 -24.11 45.55
CA MET A 1 -46.37 -24.04 44.10
C MET A 1 -45.22 -23.06 43.90
N LYS A 2 -43.99 -23.55 43.76
CA LYS A 2 -42.79 -22.71 43.56
C LYS A 2 -42.59 -22.52 42.05
N LYS A 3 -42.71 -21.26 41.56
CA LYS A 3 -42.44 -20.91 40.15
C LYS A 3 -40.94 -20.72 40.01
N ILE A 4 -40.28 -21.61 39.27
CA ILE A 4 -38.87 -21.49 38.86
C ILE A 4 -38.81 -20.58 37.63
N PHE A 5 -38.22 -19.38 37.79
CA PHE A 5 -37.93 -18.48 36.69
C PHE A 5 -36.61 -18.90 36.09
N LEU A 6 -36.68 -19.51 34.91
CA LEU A 6 -35.49 -19.86 34.11
C LEU A 6 -34.99 -18.60 33.40
N LEU A 7 -33.91 -18.02 33.92
CA LEU A 7 -33.24 -16.85 33.30
C LEU A 7 -32.39 -17.33 32.13
N CYS A 8 -32.90 -17.16 30.91
CA CYS A 8 -32.18 -17.47 29.70
C CYS A 8 -31.09 -16.38 29.46
N PHE A 9 -29.84 -16.72 29.80
CA PHE A 9 -28.70 -15.83 29.56
C PHE A 9 -28.27 -15.96 28.07
N CYS A 10 -28.78 -15.06 27.22
CA CYS A 10 -28.31 -14.96 25.84
C CYS A 10 -26.89 -14.40 25.83
N LEU A 11 -25.88 -15.26 25.65
CA LEU A 11 -24.52 -14.82 25.31
C LEU A 11 -24.56 -14.20 23.91
N ALA A 12 -24.55 -12.88 23.84
CA ALA A 12 -24.28 -12.17 22.59
C ALA A 12 -22.82 -12.36 22.23
N ALA A 13 -22.54 -13.17 21.20
CA ALA A 13 -21.21 -13.27 20.60
C ALA A 13 -20.88 -11.93 19.93
N ILE A 14 -20.00 -11.14 20.54
CA ILE A 14 -19.47 -9.92 19.93
C ILE A 14 -18.50 -10.36 18.83
N PRO A 15 -18.73 -10.02 17.55
CA PRO A 15 -17.77 -10.32 16.51
C PRO A 15 -16.47 -9.55 16.78
N THR A 16 -15.41 -10.26 17.11
CA THR A 16 -14.05 -9.69 17.19
C THR A 16 -13.60 -9.44 15.75
N PHE A 17 -13.65 -8.20 15.30
CA PHE A 17 -12.97 -7.83 14.06
C PHE A 17 -11.47 -7.97 14.30
N ALA A 18 -10.87 -9.00 13.71
CA ALA A 18 -9.42 -9.11 13.67
C ALA A 18 -8.90 -7.89 12.89
N GLN A 19 -8.16 -7.02 13.57
CA GLN A 19 -7.55 -5.85 12.95
C GLN A 19 -6.51 -6.34 11.94
N THR A 20 -6.76 -6.12 10.65
CA THR A 20 -5.83 -6.50 9.58
C THR A 20 -4.58 -5.64 9.72
N LYS A 21 -3.45 -6.27 9.97
CA LYS A 21 -2.16 -5.56 10.03
C LYS A 21 -1.86 -4.91 8.69
N THR A 22 -1.36 -3.68 8.73
CA THR A 22 -0.89 -2.95 7.55
C THR A 22 0.59 -2.60 7.71
N LEU A 23 1.32 -2.60 6.61
CA LEU A 23 2.73 -2.23 6.56
C LEU A 23 2.92 -1.21 5.43
N LEU A 24 3.09 0.06 5.80
CA LEU A 24 3.00 1.19 4.91
C LEU A 24 4.24 2.09 5.05
N ASN A 25 4.82 2.48 3.93
CA ASN A 25 5.92 3.44 3.86
C ASN A 25 5.37 4.87 3.74
N LEU A 26 5.05 5.44 4.89
CA LEU A 26 4.43 6.75 5.00
C LEU A 26 5.40 7.76 5.61
N ASP A 27 5.20 9.02 5.31
CA ASP A 27 5.84 10.10 6.05
C ASP A 27 5.21 10.29 7.45
N LYS A 28 5.72 11.26 8.22
CA LYS A 28 5.24 11.54 9.58
C LYS A 28 3.78 12.00 9.63
N SER A 29 3.24 12.47 8.50
CA SER A 29 1.85 12.94 8.36
C SER A 29 0.91 11.85 7.82
N GLY A 30 1.41 10.63 7.58
CA GLY A 30 0.63 9.54 7.03
C GLY A 30 0.48 9.60 5.51
N VAL A 31 1.33 10.38 4.82
CA VAL A 31 1.27 10.57 3.37
C VAL A 31 2.15 9.54 2.67
N ALA A 32 1.55 8.84 1.70
CA ALA A 32 2.22 7.84 0.87
C ALA A 32 3.05 8.48 -0.26
N ILE A 33 4.04 7.74 -0.76
CA ILE A 33 4.88 8.10 -1.92
C ILE A 33 5.32 9.57 -1.92
N GLN A 34 5.68 10.07 -0.72
CA GLN A 34 6.20 11.43 -0.52
C GLN A 34 5.25 12.53 -1.05
N GLY A 35 3.94 12.26 -1.13
CA GLY A 35 2.92 13.20 -1.63
C GLY A 35 2.94 13.41 -3.15
N TYR A 36 3.50 12.48 -3.90
CA TYR A 36 3.36 12.45 -5.36
C TYR A 36 2.05 11.75 -5.74
N ASP A 37 1.51 12.14 -6.89
CA ASP A 37 0.24 11.67 -7.41
C ASP A 37 0.37 10.23 -7.93
N PRO A 38 -0.32 9.24 -7.32
CA PRO A 38 -0.22 7.85 -7.75
C PRO A 38 -0.76 7.62 -9.16
N VAL A 39 -1.75 8.38 -9.61
CA VAL A 39 -2.37 8.25 -10.93
C VAL A 39 -1.42 8.76 -12.02
N ALA A 40 -0.67 9.83 -11.75
CA ALA A 40 0.24 10.43 -12.71
C ALA A 40 1.35 9.47 -13.18
N PHE A 41 1.75 8.49 -12.37
CA PHE A 41 2.71 7.46 -12.80
C PHE A 41 2.19 6.64 -13.97
N PHE A 42 0.86 6.43 -14.05
CA PHE A 42 0.21 5.67 -15.11
C PHE A 42 -0.18 6.55 -16.30
N THR A 43 -0.68 7.75 -16.05
CA THR A 43 -1.27 8.62 -17.08
C THR A 43 -0.23 9.51 -17.75
N VAL A 44 0.74 10.00 -16.98
CA VAL A 44 1.79 10.91 -17.44
C VAL A 44 3.13 10.19 -17.64
N GLY A 45 3.34 9.06 -16.94
CA GLY A 45 4.58 8.28 -17.01
C GLY A 45 5.77 8.91 -16.29
N LYS A 46 5.53 9.86 -15.39
CA LYS A 46 6.55 10.52 -14.57
C LYS A 46 5.99 10.96 -13.21
N PRO A 47 6.84 11.15 -12.19
CA PRO A 47 6.40 11.72 -10.93
C PRO A 47 5.82 13.13 -11.10
N VAL A 48 4.62 13.35 -10.60
CA VAL A 48 3.98 14.67 -10.52
C VAL A 48 3.61 14.92 -9.06
N LYS A 49 3.99 16.08 -8.53
CA LYS A 49 3.68 16.41 -7.14
C LYS A 49 2.18 16.63 -6.96
N GLY A 50 1.59 15.95 -5.99
CA GLY A 50 0.21 16.17 -5.60
C GLY A 50 0.06 17.39 -4.70
N LYS A 51 -1.17 17.83 -4.51
CA LYS A 51 -1.58 18.96 -3.69
C LYS A 51 -2.29 18.43 -2.44
N PRO A 52 -1.93 18.88 -1.23
CA PRO A 52 -2.58 18.42 0.01
C PRO A 52 -4.10 18.60 0.05
N GLU A 53 -4.60 19.68 -0.57
CA GLU A 53 -6.04 19.99 -0.67
C GLU A 53 -6.81 19.04 -1.60
N LEU A 54 -6.09 18.32 -2.48
CA LEU A 54 -6.63 17.24 -3.32
C LEU A 54 -6.11 15.91 -2.77
N SER A 55 -6.76 15.37 -1.74
CA SER A 55 -6.31 14.14 -1.10
C SER A 55 -7.43 13.12 -0.93
N SER A 56 -7.05 11.85 -0.82
CA SER A 56 -7.91 10.74 -0.43
C SER A 56 -7.16 9.82 0.54
N THR A 57 -7.91 9.18 1.43
CA THR A 57 -7.36 8.17 2.33
C THR A 57 -7.83 6.78 1.89
N HIS A 58 -6.89 5.84 1.76
CA HIS A 58 -7.18 4.46 1.42
C HIS A 58 -6.24 3.52 2.20
N ASN A 59 -6.77 2.48 2.82
CA ASN A 59 -6.01 1.48 3.58
C ASN A 59 -5.02 2.07 4.61
N GLY A 60 -5.35 3.20 5.23
CA GLY A 60 -4.50 3.86 6.22
C GLY A 60 -3.42 4.79 5.62
N SER A 61 -3.37 4.96 4.31
CA SER A 61 -2.48 5.88 3.60
C SER A 61 -3.25 7.11 3.10
N THR A 62 -2.64 8.28 3.19
CA THR A 62 -3.13 9.51 2.53
C THR A 62 -2.38 9.70 1.21
N TYR A 63 -3.12 9.88 0.14
CA TYR A 63 -2.61 10.17 -1.20
C TYR A 63 -2.94 11.59 -1.61
N HIS A 64 -1.99 12.28 -2.25
CA HIS A 64 -2.19 13.61 -2.81
C HIS A 64 -2.27 13.54 -4.34
N PHE A 65 -3.13 14.34 -4.94
CA PHE A 65 -3.37 14.35 -6.39
C PHE A 65 -3.01 15.70 -7.01
N SER A 66 -2.55 15.67 -8.24
CA SER A 66 -2.20 16.87 -8.99
C SER A 66 -3.43 17.58 -9.59
N SER A 67 -4.52 16.81 -9.80
CA SER A 67 -5.78 17.27 -10.35
C SER A 67 -6.98 16.62 -9.67
N ALA A 68 -8.16 17.23 -9.81
CA ALA A 68 -9.41 16.64 -9.35
C ALA A 68 -9.82 15.41 -10.18
N GLU A 69 -9.38 15.35 -11.43
CA GLU A 69 -9.58 14.19 -12.31
C GLU A 69 -8.80 12.97 -11.80
N ASP A 70 -7.49 13.13 -11.51
CA ASP A 70 -6.67 12.05 -10.97
C ASP A 70 -7.21 11.56 -9.62
N LYS A 71 -7.65 12.48 -8.75
CA LYS A 71 -8.33 12.12 -7.50
C LYS A 71 -9.56 11.26 -7.76
N SER A 72 -10.41 11.64 -8.71
CA SER A 72 -11.61 10.88 -9.06
C SER A 72 -11.27 9.50 -9.62
N MET A 73 -10.23 9.40 -10.47
CA MET A 73 -9.76 8.12 -10.99
C MET A 73 -9.28 7.19 -9.87
N PHE A 74 -8.54 7.71 -8.92
CA PHE A 74 -8.10 6.96 -7.75
C PHE A 74 -9.28 6.51 -6.88
N ASP A 75 -10.20 7.43 -6.55
CA ASP A 75 -11.36 7.13 -5.69
C ASP A 75 -12.27 6.04 -6.29
N ASN A 76 -12.33 5.94 -7.63
CA ASN A 76 -13.08 4.90 -8.32
C ASN A 76 -12.40 3.52 -8.30
N ASP A 77 -11.06 3.46 -8.30
CA ASP A 77 -10.29 2.21 -8.28
C ASP A 77 -8.93 2.42 -7.60
N PRO A 78 -8.90 2.56 -6.26
CA PRO A 78 -7.65 2.80 -5.54
C PRO A 78 -6.63 1.68 -5.71
N ALA A 79 -7.09 0.43 -5.77
CA ALA A 79 -6.23 -0.75 -5.87
C ALA A 79 -5.40 -0.77 -7.15
N LYS A 80 -5.86 -0.12 -8.21
CA LYS A 80 -5.14 0.02 -9.47
C LYS A 80 -3.93 0.95 -9.35
N TYR A 81 -4.04 2.01 -8.55
CA TYR A 81 -3.09 3.11 -8.53
C TYR A 81 -2.19 3.12 -7.30
N GLU A 82 -2.61 2.49 -6.20
CA GLU A 82 -1.76 2.41 -5.01
C GLU A 82 -0.47 1.62 -5.29
N PRO A 83 0.67 2.01 -4.71
CA PRO A 83 1.91 1.27 -4.89
C PRO A 83 1.81 -0.08 -4.18
N VAL A 84 2.29 -1.14 -4.83
CA VAL A 84 2.39 -2.46 -4.19
C VAL A 84 3.42 -2.45 -3.06
N PHE A 85 3.35 -3.44 -2.20
CA PHE A 85 4.24 -3.59 -1.04
C PHE A 85 4.23 -2.36 -0.12
N GLY A 86 3.05 -1.75 0.07
CA GLY A 86 2.89 -0.59 0.94
C GLY A 86 3.75 0.61 0.57
N GLY A 87 4.23 0.69 -0.69
CA GLY A 87 5.13 1.74 -1.15
C GLY A 87 6.59 1.58 -0.73
N TYR A 88 7.01 0.42 -0.24
CA TYR A 88 8.43 0.09 -0.01
C TYR A 88 9.13 -0.32 -1.31
N CYS A 89 10.47 -0.30 -1.29
CA CYS A 89 11.29 -0.76 -2.40
C CYS A 89 11.02 -2.24 -2.73
N ALA A 90 10.52 -2.52 -3.94
CA ALA A 90 10.17 -3.88 -4.38
C ALA A 90 11.38 -4.84 -4.38
N TYR A 91 12.57 -4.37 -4.75
CA TYR A 91 13.79 -5.19 -4.67
C TYR A 91 14.17 -5.52 -3.22
N GLY A 92 14.00 -4.54 -2.31
CA GLY A 92 14.17 -4.78 -0.88
C GLY A 92 13.24 -5.88 -0.39
N VAL A 93 11.95 -5.81 -0.74
CA VAL A 93 10.95 -6.82 -0.38
C VAL A 93 11.29 -8.20 -0.97
N SER A 94 11.79 -8.27 -2.21
CA SER A 94 12.24 -9.54 -2.80
C SER A 94 13.42 -10.18 -2.02
N ARG A 95 14.15 -9.39 -1.25
CA ARG A 95 15.24 -9.81 -0.35
C ARG A 95 14.80 -9.92 1.11
N ASN A 96 13.49 -9.94 1.37
CA ASN A 96 12.88 -9.97 2.71
C ASN A 96 13.31 -8.78 3.60
N LYS A 97 13.48 -7.59 3.01
CA LYS A 97 13.91 -6.35 3.67
C LYS A 97 12.99 -5.21 3.31
N LEU A 98 12.82 -4.26 4.24
CA LEU A 98 12.19 -2.98 3.97
C LEU A 98 13.27 -1.95 3.66
N ALA A 99 13.09 -1.20 2.59
CA ALA A 99 13.97 -0.11 2.20
C ALA A 99 13.15 1.10 1.75
N PRO A 100 13.64 2.33 1.97
CA PRO A 100 13.02 3.54 1.46
C PRO A 100 13.04 3.57 -0.06
N ILE A 101 12.48 4.62 -0.63
CA ILE A 101 12.32 4.77 -2.07
C ILE A 101 12.90 6.08 -2.59
N ASP A 102 13.31 6.07 -3.86
CA ASP A 102 13.49 7.25 -4.67
C ASP A 102 12.29 7.35 -5.62
N ILE A 103 11.58 8.46 -5.56
CA ILE A 103 10.36 8.68 -6.35
C ILE A 103 10.61 8.62 -7.87
N ALA A 104 11.83 8.94 -8.31
CA ALA A 104 12.23 8.86 -9.71
C ALA A 104 12.58 7.43 -10.17
N ALA A 105 12.69 6.49 -9.23
CA ALA A 105 13.03 5.10 -9.50
C ALA A 105 11.81 4.17 -9.52
N PHE A 106 10.65 4.67 -9.94
CA PHE A 106 9.44 3.87 -10.11
C PHE A 106 9.45 3.05 -11.39
N GLN A 107 8.55 2.10 -11.48
CA GLN A 107 8.20 1.39 -12.71
C GLN A 107 6.79 0.80 -12.62
N ILE A 108 6.15 0.62 -13.77
CA ILE A 108 4.89 -0.10 -13.89
C ILE A 108 5.21 -1.49 -14.45
N VAL A 109 4.83 -2.53 -13.72
CA VAL A 109 5.01 -3.94 -14.12
C VAL A 109 3.68 -4.66 -13.96
N ASP A 110 3.19 -5.28 -15.02
CA ASP A 110 1.89 -5.96 -15.04
C ASP A 110 0.73 -5.08 -14.50
N GLY A 111 0.76 -3.79 -14.85
CA GLY A 111 -0.24 -2.80 -14.39
C GLY A 111 -0.12 -2.40 -12.92
N GLN A 112 0.95 -2.77 -12.22
CA GLN A 112 1.20 -2.46 -10.81
C GLN A 112 2.31 -1.42 -10.66
N LEU A 113 2.10 -0.44 -9.78
CA LEU A 113 3.11 0.56 -9.45
C LEU A 113 4.13 -0.01 -8.45
N LEU A 114 5.36 -0.20 -8.89
CA LEU A 114 6.49 -0.61 -8.07
C LEU A 114 7.40 0.58 -7.81
N MET A 115 7.76 0.75 -6.54
CA MET A 115 8.75 1.73 -6.10
C MET A 115 10.09 1.05 -5.87
N GLN A 116 11.20 1.75 -6.13
CA GLN A 116 12.56 1.23 -5.92
C GLN A 116 13.41 2.23 -5.12
N TYR A 117 14.46 1.75 -4.48
CA TYR A 117 15.39 2.56 -3.69
C TYR A 117 16.18 3.57 -4.55
N SER A 118 16.56 3.17 -5.75
CA SER A 118 17.28 4.00 -6.73
C SER A 118 17.11 3.43 -8.13
N LYS A 119 17.50 4.21 -9.15
CA LYS A 119 17.52 3.73 -10.55
C LYS A 119 18.41 2.51 -10.73
N GLY A 120 19.60 2.48 -10.10
CA GLY A 120 20.49 1.32 -10.17
C GLY A 120 19.87 0.06 -9.55
N VAL A 121 19.16 0.21 -8.41
CA VAL A 121 18.42 -0.90 -7.78
C VAL A 121 17.26 -1.36 -8.66
N ARG A 122 16.57 -0.45 -9.35
CA ARG A 122 15.57 -0.82 -10.35
C ARG A 122 16.17 -1.62 -11.49
N ASP A 123 17.34 -1.21 -11.99
CA ASP A 123 18.02 -1.92 -13.07
C ASP A 123 18.47 -3.32 -12.61
N ASP A 124 18.93 -3.46 -11.37
CA ASP A 124 19.25 -4.76 -10.78
C ASP A 124 17.99 -5.64 -10.59
N PHE A 125 16.88 -5.06 -10.16
CA PHE A 125 15.58 -5.77 -10.10
C PHE A 125 15.18 -6.31 -11.48
N ASN A 126 15.40 -5.53 -12.52
CA ASN A 126 14.99 -5.86 -13.90
C ASN A 126 15.86 -6.93 -14.57
N LYS A 127 17.05 -7.25 -14.05
CA LYS A 127 17.87 -8.37 -14.54
C LYS A 127 17.13 -9.71 -14.42
N GLU A 128 16.28 -9.85 -13.39
CA GLU A 128 15.43 -11.02 -13.16
C GLU A 128 14.04 -10.57 -12.70
N GLN A 129 13.39 -9.68 -13.46
CA GLN A 129 12.18 -8.97 -13.06
C GLN A 129 11.06 -9.89 -12.57
N ALA A 130 10.69 -10.90 -13.35
CA ALA A 130 9.63 -11.85 -13.00
C ALA A 130 9.96 -12.65 -11.72
N GLY A 131 11.21 -13.14 -11.60
CA GLY A 131 11.68 -13.86 -10.43
C GLY A 131 11.72 -12.99 -9.17
N ASN A 132 12.20 -11.76 -9.29
CA ASN A 132 12.24 -10.81 -8.17
C ASN A 132 10.83 -10.39 -7.74
N LEU A 133 9.92 -10.17 -8.69
CA LEU A 133 8.52 -9.86 -8.36
C LEU A 133 7.83 -11.03 -7.65
N ALA A 134 8.05 -12.26 -8.11
CA ALA A 134 7.51 -13.45 -7.45
C ALA A 134 8.04 -13.62 -6.02
N LYS A 135 9.35 -13.42 -5.81
CA LYS A 135 9.96 -13.42 -4.46
C LYS A 135 9.38 -12.32 -3.57
N ALA A 136 9.19 -11.12 -4.10
CA ALA A 136 8.59 -10.02 -3.34
C ALA A 136 7.16 -10.34 -2.90
N LYS A 137 6.33 -10.87 -3.80
CA LYS A 137 4.97 -11.30 -3.50
C LYS A 137 4.94 -12.42 -2.44
N ALA A 138 5.86 -13.37 -2.49
CA ALA A 138 5.96 -14.45 -1.51
C ALA A 138 6.42 -13.96 -0.12
N ASN A 139 7.33 -13.00 -0.05
CA ASN A 139 7.87 -12.46 1.20
C ASN A 139 6.91 -11.46 1.88
N TRP A 140 6.08 -10.76 1.12
CA TRP A 140 5.27 -9.65 1.60
C TRP A 140 4.35 -10.01 2.78
N PRO A 141 3.57 -11.11 2.76
CA PRO A 141 2.71 -11.48 3.88
C PRO A 141 3.48 -11.66 5.20
N GLY A 142 4.66 -12.28 5.16
CA GLY A 142 5.52 -12.46 6.33
C GLY A 142 6.09 -11.15 6.86
N LEU A 143 6.41 -10.20 5.97
CA LEU A 143 6.84 -8.85 6.38
C LEU A 143 5.68 -8.08 7.03
N VAL A 144 4.47 -8.16 6.48
CA VAL A 144 3.27 -7.54 7.07
C VAL A 144 3.00 -8.13 8.45
N GLU A 145 3.04 -9.46 8.59
CA GLU A 145 2.78 -10.11 9.87
C GLU A 145 3.80 -9.74 10.94
N SER A 146 5.09 -9.65 10.58
CA SER A 146 6.17 -9.43 11.55
C SER A 146 6.43 -7.95 11.86
N LYS A 147 6.12 -7.03 10.95
CA LYS A 147 6.48 -5.60 11.04
C LYS A 147 5.27 -4.65 10.89
N GLY A 148 4.11 -5.16 10.47
CA GLY A 148 2.88 -4.39 10.35
C GLY A 148 2.30 -3.96 11.70
N LYS A 149 1.45 -2.94 11.66
CA LYS A 149 0.75 -2.36 12.81
C LYS A 149 -0.74 -2.54 12.66
#